data_c33af5336554e58dc2e68a4e6046c1be
#
_entry.id   c33af5336554e58dc2e68a4e6046c1be
#
_cell.length_a   1.000
_cell.length_b   1.000
_cell.length_c   1.000
_cell.angle_alpha   90.00
_cell.angle_beta   90.00
_cell.angle_gamma   90.00
#
_symmetry.space_group_name_H-M   'P 1'
#
loop_
_entity.id
_entity.type
_entity.pdbx_description
1 polymer ?
#
loop_
_entity_poly.entity_id
_entity_poly.type
_entity_poly.pdbx_seq_one_letter_code
_entity_poly.pdbx_strand_id
1 'polypeptide(L)'
;MKPFGRLLVASLVGFAATAATIGPAQAAYTPVVIKSCTIVKPKPLSHNANGTHIVYIIMGHRTASSITFAVGYRNASMHYLRRVTDAGSFAPGVTIDHTLPLYNDVTYAGAPTSACLPVEVKWAGGTIWMAPSKP
;
A
#
# COMPACT_ATOMS: atom_id res chain seq x y z
N MET A 1 -73.14 -19.37 -39.45
CA MET A 1 -72.38 -18.23 -38.95
C MET A 1 -71.37 -18.70 -37.95
N LYS A 2 -70.10 -18.60 -38.25
CA LYS A 2 -69.01 -18.97 -37.34
C LYS A 2 -68.46 -17.72 -36.66
N PRO A 3 -68.41 -17.66 -35.32
CA PRO A 3 -67.68 -16.58 -34.68
C PRO A 3 -66.15 -16.85 -34.71
N PHE A 4 -65.42 -15.95 -35.25
CA PHE A 4 -63.96 -15.96 -35.20
C PHE A 4 -63.52 -15.64 -33.78
N GLY A 5 -62.98 -16.66 -33.11
CA GLY A 5 -62.26 -16.43 -31.87
C GLY A 5 -60.90 -15.82 -32.12
N ARG A 6 -60.70 -14.58 -31.70
CA ARG A 6 -59.39 -13.94 -31.63
C ARG A 6 -58.58 -14.50 -30.46
N LEU A 7 -57.57 -15.29 -30.76
CA LEU A 7 -56.54 -15.63 -29.79
C LEU A 7 -55.66 -14.38 -29.58
N LEU A 8 -55.77 -13.79 -28.42
CA LEU A 8 -54.81 -12.82 -27.91
C LEU A 8 -53.60 -13.59 -27.36
N VAL A 9 -52.51 -13.59 -28.11
CA VAL A 9 -51.21 -14.05 -27.61
C VAL A 9 -50.63 -12.92 -26.78
N ALA A 10 -50.70 -13.06 -25.46
CA ALA A 10 -50.00 -12.17 -24.54
C ALA A 10 -48.51 -12.57 -24.53
N SER A 11 -47.67 -11.80 -25.19
CA SER A 11 -46.21 -11.92 -25.08
C SER A 11 -45.76 -11.38 -23.72
N LEU A 12 -45.47 -12.27 -22.80
CA LEU A 12 -44.75 -11.95 -21.56
C LEU A 12 -43.31 -11.69 -21.92
N VAL A 13 -42.95 -10.41 -22.05
CA VAL A 13 -41.54 -9.99 -22.09
C VAL A 13 -41.00 -10.11 -20.67
N GLY A 14 -40.35 -11.22 -20.40
CA GLY A 14 -39.60 -11.39 -19.16
C GLY A 14 -38.38 -10.48 -19.15
N PHE A 15 -38.43 -9.42 -18.37
CA PHE A 15 -37.21 -8.67 -18.03
C PHE A 15 -36.37 -9.54 -17.10
N ALA A 16 -35.34 -10.15 -17.66
CA ALA A 16 -34.27 -10.74 -16.86
C ALA A 16 -33.50 -9.60 -16.19
N ALA A 17 -33.80 -9.29 -14.96
CA ALA A 17 -32.99 -8.43 -14.15
C ALA A 17 -31.66 -9.18 -13.86
N THR A 18 -30.62 -8.87 -14.60
CA THR A 18 -29.28 -9.30 -14.25
C THR A 18 -28.89 -8.56 -12.98
N ALA A 19 -29.05 -9.22 -11.84
CA ALA A 19 -28.47 -8.73 -10.61
C ALA A 19 -26.95 -8.80 -10.77
N ALA A 20 -26.31 -7.63 -10.94
CA ALA A 20 -24.87 -7.53 -10.82
C ALA A 20 -24.50 -7.87 -9.37
N THR A 21 -24.00 -9.06 -9.14
CA THR A 21 -23.40 -9.42 -7.87
C THR A 21 -22.12 -8.63 -7.73
N ILE A 22 -22.18 -7.54 -6.97
CA ILE A 22 -20.97 -6.85 -6.51
C ILE A 22 -20.34 -7.81 -5.51
N GLY A 23 -19.30 -8.54 -5.95
CA GLY A 23 -18.53 -9.37 -5.06
C GLY A 23 -17.89 -8.51 -3.95
N PRO A 24 -17.58 -9.10 -2.76
CA PRO A 24 -16.90 -8.35 -1.71
C PRO A 24 -15.63 -7.77 -2.31
N ALA A 25 -15.41 -6.46 -2.10
CA ALA A 25 -14.19 -5.80 -2.50
C ALA A 25 -13.01 -6.55 -1.85
N GLN A 26 -12.23 -7.26 -2.66
CA GLN A 26 -11.03 -7.91 -2.16
C GLN A 26 -10.11 -6.80 -1.65
N ALA A 27 -9.70 -6.91 -0.37
CA ALA A 27 -8.67 -6.05 0.18
C ALA A 27 -7.45 -6.13 -0.74
N ALA A 28 -6.95 -4.96 -1.20
CA ALA A 28 -5.80 -4.91 -2.08
C ALA A 28 -4.64 -5.67 -1.44
N TYR A 29 -4.07 -6.63 -2.16
CA TYR A 29 -2.94 -7.41 -1.67
C TYR A 29 -1.74 -6.49 -1.48
N THR A 30 -1.21 -6.47 -0.27
CA THR A 30 0.03 -5.74 0.05
C THR A 30 1.11 -6.76 0.35
N PRO A 31 2.18 -6.83 -0.48
CA PRO A 31 3.21 -7.84 -0.31
C PRO A 31 4.18 -7.56 0.84
N VAL A 32 4.01 -6.46 1.54
CA VAL A 32 4.88 -6.06 2.66
C VAL A 32 4.05 -5.78 3.89
N VAL A 33 4.42 -6.39 5.01
CA VAL A 33 3.83 -6.12 6.32
C VAL A 33 4.85 -5.36 7.17
N ILE A 34 4.51 -4.14 7.56
CA ILE A 34 5.35 -3.31 8.43
C ILE A 34 5.06 -3.65 9.88
N LYS A 35 6.10 -4.01 10.64
CA LYS A 35 6.02 -4.30 12.06
C LYS A 35 6.23 -3.07 12.92
N SER A 36 7.16 -2.21 12.53
CA SER A 36 7.41 -0.93 13.18
C SER A 36 8.03 0.07 12.20
N CYS A 37 7.79 1.35 12.50
CA CYS A 37 8.32 2.46 11.73
C CYS A 37 8.54 3.62 12.70
N THR A 38 9.79 4.03 12.87
CA THR A 38 10.16 5.12 13.77
C THR A 38 11.18 6.03 13.14
N ILE A 39 11.05 7.33 13.41
CA ILE A 39 12.06 8.30 12.99
C ILE A 39 13.22 8.27 14.00
N VAL A 40 14.42 8.11 13.49
CA VAL A 40 15.62 8.03 14.32
C VAL A 40 16.00 9.40 14.81
N LYS A 41 16.16 9.51 16.14
CA LYS A 41 16.60 10.73 16.81
C LYS A 41 17.96 11.18 16.27
N PRO A 42 18.18 12.48 16.03
CA PRO A 42 19.46 12.97 15.54
C PRO A 42 20.57 12.74 16.58
N LYS A 43 21.79 12.61 16.05
CA LYS A 43 22.99 12.61 16.89
C LYS A 43 23.15 13.98 17.57
N PRO A 44 23.89 14.06 18.71
CA PRO A 44 24.23 15.33 19.33
C PRO A 44 24.81 16.31 18.29
N LEU A 45 24.40 17.57 18.32
CA LEU A 45 24.82 18.65 17.42
C LEU A 45 24.19 18.61 16.01
N SER A 46 23.27 17.68 15.73
CA SER A 46 22.48 17.68 14.49
C SER A 46 21.02 18.02 14.78
N HIS A 47 20.39 18.81 13.91
CA HIS A 47 18.97 19.13 13.98
C HIS A 47 18.12 18.27 13.04
N ASN A 48 18.73 17.53 12.15
CA ASN A 48 18.06 16.73 11.14
C ASN A 48 17.82 15.30 11.62
N ALA A 49 16.66 14.75 11.28
CA ALA A 49 16.40 13.33 11.53
C ALA A 49 17.46 12.45 10.87
N ASN A 50 17.95 11.46 11.60
CA ASN A 50 19.08 10.64 11.18
C ASN A 50 18.67 9.43 10.32
N GLY A 51 17.39 9.30 10.04
CA GLY A 51 16.85 8.22 9.24
C GLY A 51 15.51 7.72 9.73
N THR A 52 15.01 6.70 9.08
CA THR A 52 13.80 5.98 9.46
C THR A 52 14.16 4.54 9.74
N HIS A 53 13.86 4.07 10.94
CA HIS A 53 14.01 2.67 11.32
C HIS A 53 12.72 1.94 10.96
N ILE A 54 12.81 0.99 10.05
CA ILE A 54 11.67 0.20 9.58
C ILE A 54 11.96 -1.28 9.81
N VAL A 55 11.01 -1.96 10.46
CA VAL A 55 11.01 -3.41 10.59
C VAL A 55 9.82 -3.95 9.79
N TYR A 56 10.09 -4.86 8.87
CA TYR A 56 9.07 -5.38 7.96
C TYR A 56 9.35 -6.81 7.51
N ILE A 57 8.34 -7.44 6.90
CA ILE A 57 8.41 -8.78 6.33
C ILE A 57 7.84 -8.73 4.92
N ILE A 58 8.51 -9.40 3.98
CA ILE A 58 7.98 -9.66 2.65
C ILE A 58 7.06 -10.88 2.71
N MET A 59 5.84 -10.72 2.21
CA MET A 59 4.85 -11.81 2.14
C MET A 59 4.91 -12.51 0.78
N GLY A 60 4.45 -13.76 0.74
CA GLY A 60 4.41 -14.56 -0.49
C GLY A 60 5.65 -15.41 -0.69
N HIS A 61 6.03 -15.66 -1.95
CA HIS A 61 7.07 -16.64 -2.32
C HIS A 61 8.20 -16.02 -3.16
N ARG A 62 8.20 -14.71 -3.35
CA ARG A 62 9.14 -14.03 -4.24
C ARG A 62 10.16 -13.22 -3.45
N THR A 63 11.40 -13.23 -3.94
CA THR A 63 12.47 -12.38 -3.42
C THR A 63 12.32 -10.97 -3.99
N ALA A 64 12.38 -9.96 -3.12
CA ALA A 64 12.38 -8.56 -3.51
C ALA A 64 13.80 -8.05 -3.67
N SER A 65 14.02 -7.19 -4.66
CA SER A 65 15.29 -6.49 -4.89
C SER A 65 15.29 -5.06 -4.37
N SER A 66 14.13 -4.46 -4.21
CA SER A 66 13.98 -3.18 -3.50
C SER A 66 12.56 -2.96 -3.05
N ILE A 67 12.42 -2.24 -1.95
CA ILE A 67 11.13 -1.78 -1.44
C ILE A 67 11.21 -0.29 -1.22
N THR A 68 10.24 0.46 -1.76
CA THR A 68 10.10 1.89 -1.52
C THR A 68 8.94 2.13 -0.56
N PHE A 69 9.21 2.89 0.48
CA PHE A 69 8.23 3.29 1.48
C PHE A 69 7.94 4.78 1.36
N ALA A 70 6.67 5.16 1.52
CA ALA A 70 6.31 6.53 1.84
C ALA A 70 6.36 6.69 3.36
N VAL A 71 7.19 7.60 3.84
CA VAL A 71 7.37 7.86 5.25
C VAL A 71 6.78 9.22 5.59
N GLY A 72 5.75 9.21 6.43
CA GLY A 72 5.14 10.41 7.00
C GLY A 72 5.72 10.68 8.39
N TYR A 73 6.24 11.87 8.58
CA TYR A 73 6.71 12.38 9.85
C TYR A 73 5.87 13.59 10.24
N ARG A 74 5.23 13.53 11.40
CA ARG A 74 4.36 14.57 11.88
C ARG A 74 4.58 14.85 13.37
N ASN A 75 4.70 16.13 13.69
CA ASN A 75 4.57 16.63 15.05
C ASN A 75 3.60 17.83 15.05
N ALA A 76 3.46 18.52 16.19
CA ALA A 76 2.49 19.62 16.34
C ALA A 76 2.67 20.76 15.33
N SER A 77 3.85 20.98 14.79
CA SER A 77 4.21 22.13 13.95
C SER A 77 4.71 21.77 12.57
N MET A 78 5.00 20.48 12.30
CA MET A 78 5.63 20.07 11.04
C MET A 78 5.05 18.78 10.50
N HIS A 79 4.95 18.72 9.17
CA HIS A 79 4.51 17.54 8.45
C HIS A 79 5.42 17.33 7.23
N TYR A 80 6.10 16.20 7.21
CA TYR A 80 6.93 15.79 6.09
C TYR A 80 6.40 14.48 5.51
N LEU A 81 6.48 14.36 4.20
CA LEU A 81 6.26 13.12 3.48
C LEU A 81 7.48 12.87 2.58
N ARG A 82 8.14 11.76 2.78
CA ARG A 82 9.33 11.39 2.01
C ARG A 82 9.23 9.95 1.53
N ARG A 83 9.89 9.67 0.43
CA ARG A 83 10.08 8.31 -0.06
C ARG A 83 11.49 7.83 0.30
N VAL A 84 11.58 6.65 0.85
CA VAL A 84 12.84 5.97 1.16
C VAL A 84 12.82 4.59 0.53
N THR A 85 13.96 4.18 -0.02
CA THR A 85 14.09 2.89 -0.70
C THR A 85 15.12 2.04 0.01
N ASP A 86 14.71 0.83 0.35
CA ASP A 86 15.60 -0.22 0.84
C ASP A 86 15.94 -1.13 -0.34
N ALA A 87 17.21 -1.19 -0.71
CA ALA A 87 17.70 -1.99 -1.84
C ALA A 87 18.58 -3.13 -1.35
N GLY A 88 18.40 -4.30 -1.90
CA GLY A 88 19.13 -5.50 -1.51
C GLY A 88 18.53 -6.77 -2.10
N SER A 89 18.63 -7.84 -1.35
CA SER A 89 17.98 -9.12 -1.68
C SER A 89 17.20 -9.59 -0.46
N PHE A 90 15.89 -9.52 -0.55
CA PHE A 90 15.00 -9.76 0.59
C PHE A 90 14.15 -11.00 0.33
N ALA A 91 14.46 -12.07 1.05
CA ALA A 91 13.70 -13.31 0.97
C ALA A 91 12.33 -13.16 1.66
N PRO A 92 11.28 -13.83 1.15
CA PRO A 92 9.96 -13.80 1.78
C PRO A 92 10.01 -14.47 3.16
N GLY A 93 9.20 -13.97 4.10
CA GLY A 93 9.07 -14.53 5.45
C GLY A 93 10.18 -14.16 6.43
N VAL A 94 11.23 -13.50 5.98
CA VAL A 94 12.33 -13.05 6.85
C VAL A 94 12.03 -11.65 7.38
N THR A 95 12.26 -11.45 8.69
CA THR A 95 12.15 -10.11 9.28
C THR A 95 13.36 -9.27 8.87
N ILE A 96 13.07 -8.13 8.27
CA ILE A 96 14.07 -7.15 7.83
C ILE A 96 14.00 -5.98 8.80
N ASP A 97 15.15 -5.61 9.34
CA ASP A 97 15.32 -4.56 10.35
C ASP A 97 16.41 -3.60 9.86
N HIS A 98 16.00 -2.49 9.26
CA HIS A 98 16.92 -1.55 8.64
C HIS A 98 16.61 -0.12 9.05
N THR A 99 17.66 0.69 9.14
CA THR A 99 17.56 2.14 9.23
C THR A 99 17.92 2.73 7.87
N LEU A 100 16.95 3.41 7.27
CA LEU A 100 17.09 4.05 5.97
C LEU A 100 17.33 5.54 6.13
N PRO A 101 18.27 6.12 5.38
CA PRO A 101 18.56 7.54 5.49
C PRO A 101 17.37 8.37 5.03
N LEU A 102 17.02 9.38 5.83
CA LEU A 102 16.15 10.48 5.39
C LEU A 102 17.03 11.59 4.82
N TYR A 103 16.46 12.34 3.87
CA TYR A 103 17.14 13.51 3.35
C TYR A 103 17.36 14.56 4.45
N ASN A 104 18.44 15.31 4.35
CA ASN A 104 18.89 16.28 5.35
C ASN A 104 17.92 17.45 5.61
N ASP A 105 16.81 17.51 4.88
CA ASP A 105 15.78 18.52 5.02
C ASP A 105 14.68 18.17 6.05
N VAL A 106 14.72 16.96 6.62
CA VAL A 106 13.76 16.55 7.64
C VAL A 106 14.28 16.90 9.02
N THR A 107 13.77 17.98 9.57
CA THR A 107 14.11 18.41 10.92
C THR A 107 13.41 17.57 11.98
N TYR A 108 14.16 17.08 12.95
CA TYR A 108 13.59 16.36 14.09
C TYR A 108 13.14 17.35 15.18
N ALA A 109 11.89 17.35 15.54
CA ALA A 109 11.31 18.29 16.50
C ALA A 109 10.46 17.55 17.56
N GLY A 110 11.13 16.78 18.40
CA GLY A 110 10.48 16.08 19.53
C GLY A 110 9.93 14.70 19.17
N ALA A 111 9.04 14.16 20.01
CA ALA A 111 8.45 12.83 19.81
C ALA A 111 7.47 12.85 18.63
N PRO A 112 7.81 12.26 17.48
CA PRO A 112 7.00 12.34 16.29
C PRO A 112 6.00 11.20 16.21
N THR A 113 4.88 11.47 15.55
CA THR A 113 4.08 10.44 14.95
C THR A 113 4.69 10.10 13.58
N SER A 114 5.01 8.85 13.37
CA SER A 114 5.51 8.37 12.09
C SER A 114 4.58 7.31 11.51
N ALA A 115 4.45 7.31 10.19
CA ALA A 115 3.74 6.29 9.45
C ALA A 115 4.56 5.90 8.23
N CYS A 116 4.70 4.60 8.00
CA CYS A 116 5.35 4.07 6.81
C CYS A 116 4.34 3.24 6.03
N LEU A 117 4.30 3.46 4.72
CA LEU A 117 3.49 2.67 3.81
C LEU A 117 4.36 2.14 2.67
N PRO A 118 4.33 0.85 2.35
CA PRO A 118 4.99 0.35 1.16
C PRO A 118 4.26 0.88 -0.07
N VAL A 119 4.99 1.48 -0.99
CA VAL A 119 4.42 2.08 -2.21
C VAL A 119 4.90 1.39 -3.48
N GLU A 120 6.05 0.75 -3.44
CA GLU A 120 6.61 0.01 -4.57
C GLU A 120 7.43 -1.18 -4.08
N VAL A 121 7.32 -2.31 -4.74
CA VAL A 121 8.22 -3.46 -4.56
C VAL A 121 8.73 -3.89 -5.92
N LYS A 122 10.04 -3.89 -6.10
CA LYS A 122 10.70 -4.49 -7.26
C LYS A 122 11.11 -5.91 -6.91
N TRP A 123 10.68 -6.85 -7.71
CA TRP A 123 11.00 -8.26 -7.55
C TRP A 123 12.30 -8.62 -8.27
N ALA A 124 13.00 -9.61 -7.79
CA ALA A 124 14.25 -10.07 -8.41
C ALA A 124 14.10 -10.46 -9.89
N GLY A 125 12.90 -10.88 -10.33
CA GLY A 125 12.60 -11.18 -11.72
C GLY A 125 12.33 -9.97 -12.60
N GLY A 126 12.38 -8.74 -12.07
CA GLY A 126 12.19 -7.49 -12.80
C GLY A 126 10.73 -6.97 -12.84
N THR A 127 9.77 -7.72 -12.33
CA THR A 127 8.38 -7.23 -12.18
C THR A 127 8.27 -6.27 -11.00
N ILE A 128 7.29 -5.37 -11.06
CA ILE A 128 7.09 -4.32 -10.06
C ILE A 128 5.65 -4.42 -9.54
N TRP A 129 5.51 -4.35 -8.23
CA TRP A 129 4.23 -4.09 -7.58
C TRP A 129 4.17 -2.62 -7.18
N MET A 130 3.04 -1.99 -7.43
CA MET A 130 2.76 -0.62 -6.99
C MET A 130 1.54 -0.63 -6.07
N ALA A 131 1.59 0.15 -4.99
CA ALA A 131 0.43 0.35 -4.16
C ALA A 131 -0.69 1.00 -4.98
N PRO A 132 -1.96 0.57 -4.81
CA PRO A 132 -3.07 1.21 -5.50
C PRO A 132 -3.14 2.68 -5.07
N SER A 133 -3.29 3.57 -6.06
CA SER A 133 -3.60 4.97 -5.78
C SER A 133 -4.98 5.03 -5.13
N LYS A 134 -5.12 5.81 -4.06
CA LYS A 134 -6.45 6.09 -3.52
C LYS A 134 -7.31 6.73 -4.61
N PRO A 135 -8.56 6.26 -4.76
CA PRO A 135 -9.49 6.90 -5.68
C PRO A 135 -9.76 8.35 -5.28
#